data_ac24ef8389b48254e35ee18b0f1ca60c
#
_entry.id   ac24ef8389b48254e35ee18b0f1ca60c
#
_cell.length_a   1.000
_cell.length_b   1.000
_cell.length_c   1.000
_cell.angle_alpha   90.00
_cell.angle_beta   90.00
_cell.angle_gamma   90.00
#
_symmetry.space_group_name_H-M   'P 1'
#
loop_
_entity.id
_entity.type
_entity.pdbx_description
1 polymer ?
#
loop_
_entity_poly.entity_id
_entity_poly.type
_entity_poly.pdbx_seq_one_letter_code
_entity_poly.pdbx_strand_id
1 'polypeptide(L)'
;MEMLSIEKELQGNAYPGRGIIIGKTPDGKKAVTAYFIMGRSENSRNRVFVTEGEGIRTQAFDPSKLVDPSLIIYAPVRVLGNRTIVTNGDQTDTIYDGMDKELTFEQSLRCREFEPDAPNYTPRISGVMHIEAGKYDYAMSILKSNNGDPSCCNRYTFTYDNPVAGEGHFIHTYKCDGNPLPSFEGEPKLVNILDDMDTYTELLWNSLNEENKVSLFVRYIDIATGTYETKIVNKNQ
;
A
#
# COMPACT_ATOMS: atom_id res chain seq x y z
N MET A 1 18.88 -1.09 11.65
CA MET A 1 18.70 -1.03 10.17
C MET A 1 19.07 0.38 9.75
N GLU A 2 19.78 0.55 8.63
CA GLU A 2 20.08 1.87 8.09
C GLU A 2 18.84 2.41 7.34
N MET A 3 18.51 3.69 7.54
CA MET A 3 17.40 4.34 6.84
C MET A 3 17.77 4.56 5.38
N LEU A 4 16.94 4.06 4.48
CA LEU A 4 17.12 4.16 3.03
C LEU A 4 16.41 5.42 2.49
N SER A 5 16.90 5.97 1.38
CA SER A 5 16.17 6.98 0.62
C SER A 5 15.07 6.31 -0.17
N ILE A 6 13.81 6.65 0.11
CA ILE A 6 12.66 6.11 -0.66
C ILE A 6 12.78 6.45 -2.15
N GLU A 7 13.30 7.64 -2.48
CA GLU A 7 13.57 8.03 -3.87
C GLU A 7 14.48 7.03 -4.58
N LYS A 8 15.64 6.71 -3.96
CA LYS A 8 16.61 5.77 -4.54
C LYS A 8 16.05 4.35 -4.62
N GLU A 9 15.26 3.92 -3.62
CA GLU A 9 14.60 2.61 -3.63
C GLU A 9 13.64 2.46 -4.80
N LEU A 10 12.84 3.51 -5.09
CA LEU A 10 11.90 3.50 -6.21
C LEU A 10 12.61 3.62 -7.56
N GLN A 11 13.61 4.50 -7.67
CA GLN A 11 14.41 4.65 -8.90
C GLN A 11 15.23 3.39 -9.21
N GLY A 12 15.69 2.70 -8.18
CA GLY A 12 16.47 1.45 -8.31
C GLY A 12 15.65 0.21 -8.67
N ASN A 13 14.32 0.29 -8.64
CA ASN A 13 13.43 -0.83 -8.92
C ASN A 13 12.38 -0.48 -9.97
N ALA A 14 12.57 -0.95 -11.20
CA ALA A 14 11.67 -0.63 -12.30
C ALA A 14 10.24 -1.14 -12.11
N TYR A 15 10.04 -2.19 -11.29
CA TYR A 15 8.71 -2.77 -11.07
C TYR A 15 8.52 -3.36 -9.67
N PRO A 16 8.38 -2.54 -8.62
CA PRO A 16 7.95 -3.02 -7.30
C PRO A 16 6.47 -3.48 -7.27
N GLY A 17 5.71 -3.21 -8.34
CA GLY A 17 4.31 -3.59 -8.50
C GLY A 17 3.35 -2.66 -7.76
N ARG A 18 2.92 -3.03 -6.58
CA ARG A 18 2.16 -2.20 -5.65
C ARG A 18 3.02 -1.94 -4.42
N GLY A 19 2.95 -0.74 -3.89
CA GLY A 19 3.73 -0.39 -2.70
C GLY A 19 2.94 0.39 -1.68
N ILE A 20 3.15 0.07 -0.41
CA ILE A 20 2.59 0.76 0.74
C ILE A 20 3.74 1.34 1.56
N ILE A 21 3.65 2.62 1.89
CA ILE A 21 4.53 3.31 2.82
C ILE A 21 3.68 3.79 3.98
N ILE A 22 4.11 3.53 5.21
CA ILE A 22 3.49 4.07 6.42
C ILE A 22 4.59 4.59 7.33
N GLY A 23 4.38 5.78 7.91
CA GLY A 23 5.38 6.40 8.77
C GLY A 23 4.90 7.65 9.49
N LYS A 24 5.85 8.46 9.95
CA LYS A 24 5.61 9.67 10.73
C LYS A 24 6.47 10.81 10.20
N THR A 25 5.90 12.02 10.13
CA THR A 25 6.64 13.20 9.70
C THR A 25 7.83 13.52 10.60
N PRO A 26 8.91 14.18 10.10
CA PRO A 26 10.06 14.63 10.88
C PRO A 26 9.69 15.51 12.08
N ASP A 27 8.66 16.35 11.96
CA ASP A 27 8.17 17.19 13.08
C ASP A 27 7.36 16.38 14.12
N GLY A 28 7.09 15.10 13.83
CA GLY A 28 6.39 14.17 14.71
C GLY A 28 4.89 14.38 14.82
N LYS A 29 4.29 15.29 14.04
CA LYS A 29 2.90 15.69 14.20
C LYS A 29 1.91 14.91 13.34
N LYS A 30 2.35 14.43 12.17
CA LYS A 30 1.46 13.74 11.23
C LYS A 30 1.87 12.29 11.03
N ALA A 31 0.89 11.41 11.02
CA ALA A 31 0.99 10.06 10.48
C ALA A 31 0.86 10.13 8.96
N VAL A 32 1.65 9.35 8.24
CA VAL A 32 1.72 9.37 6.78
C VAL A 32 1.46 8.00 6.21
N THR A 33 0.63 7.91 5.18
CA THR A 33 0.56 6.72 4.34
C THR A 33 0.57 7.11 2.87
N ALA A 34 1.27 6.29 2.07
CA ALA A 34 1.22 6.37 0.63
C ALA A 34 0.97 4.98 0.05
N TYR A 35 0.20 4.93 -1.03
CA TYR A 35 -0.06 3.72 -1.78
C TYR A 35 0.03 4.00 -3.27
N PHE A 36 0.79 3.19 -3.99
CA PHE A 36 0.87 3.30 -5.45
C PHE A 36 0.58 1.96 -6.14
N ILE A 37 0.11 2.07 -7.37
CA ILE A 37 -0.04 0.94 -8.28
C ILE A 37 0.77 1.17 -9.54
N MET A 38 1.37 0.08 -10.02
CA MET A 38 2.03 0.00 -11.32
C MET A 38 1.38 -1.10 -12.17
N GLY A 39 1.57 -1.06 -13.48
CA GLY A 39 1.02 -2.03 -14.42
C GLY A 39 1.95 -2.26 -15.60
N ARG A 40 2.07 -3.51 -16.06
CA ARG A 40 2.81 -3.88 -17.28
C ARG A 40 1.87 -4.21 -18.45
N SER A 41 0.68 -4.73 -18.18
CA SER A 41 -0.33 -5.03 -19.20
C SER A 41 -1.26 -3.85 -19.45
N GLU A 42 -1.92 -3.81 -20.62
CA GLU A 42 -2.93 -2.80 -20.92
C GLU A 42 -4.05 -2.78 -19.89
N ASN A 43 -4.58 -3.94 -19.49
CA ASN A 43 -5.62 -4.05 -18.48
C ASN A 43 -5.14 -3.51 -17.11
N SER A 44 -3.92 -3.82 -16.68
CA SER A 44 -3.38 -3.33 -15.42
C SER A 44 -3.08 -1.82 -15.41
N ARG A 45 -2.80 -1.22 -16.57
CA ARG A 45 -2.58 0.22 -16.75
C ARG A 45 -3.88 1.01 -16.90
N ASN A 46 -4.98 0.34 -17.25
CA ASN A 46 -6.30 0.95 -17.46
C ASN A 46 -7.02 1.23 -16.12
N ARG A 47 -6.35 1.92 -15.20
CA ARG A 47 -6.89 2.22 -13.86
C ARG A 47 -6.61 3.65 -13.45
N VAL A 48 -7.50 4.16 -12.61
CA VAL A 48 -7.36 5.42 -11.87
C VAL A 48 -7.81 5.21 -10.42
N PHE A 49 -7.30 6.03 -9.51
CA PHE A 49 -7.88 6.17 -8.17
C PHE A 49 -8.94 7.26 -8.17
N VAL A 50 -10.06 6.96 -7.56
CA VAL A 50 -11.14 7.91 -7.30
C VAL A 50 -11.46 7.93 -5.81
N THR A 51 -11.89 9.07 -5.31
CA THR A 51 -12.35 9.20 -3.91
C THR A 51 -13.64 8.41 -3.72
N GLU A 52 -13.71 7.64 -2.63
CA GLU A 52 -14.91 6.91 -2.19
C GLU A 52 -15.07 7.06 -0.68
N GLY A 53 -16.01 7.92 -0.26
CA GLY A 53 -16.16 8.29 1.15
C GLY A 53 -14.87 8.89 1.72
N GLU A 54 -14.40 8.36 2.84
CA GLU A 54 -13.10 8.72 3.43
C GLU A 54 -11.92 7.95 2.84
N GLY A 55 -12.17 6.99 1.95
CA GLY A 55 -11.16 6.16 1.29
C GLY A 55 -11.01 6.48 -0.19
N ILE A 56 -10.50 5.50 -0.92
CA ILE A 56 -10.39 5.54 -2.38
C ILE A 56 -10.79 4.18 -2.97
N ARG A 57 -11.20 4.21 -4.26
CA ARG A 57 -11.46 3.03 -5.07
C ARG A 57 -10.61 3.05 -6.33
N THR A 58 -10.21 1.89 -6.82
CA THR A 58 -9.72 1.76 -8.19
C THR A 58 -10.93 1.74 -9.15
N GLN A 59 -10.79 2.40 -10.28
CA GLN A 59 -11.78 2.41 -11.36
C GLN A 59 -11.07 2.21 -12.70
N ALA A 60 -11.75 1.58 -13.67
CA ALA A 60 -11.26 1.55 -15.04
C ALA A 60 -11.25 2.99 -15.60
N PHE A 61 -10.14 3.40 -16.21
CA PHE A 61 -10.04 4.66 -16.92
C PHE A 61 -10.92 4.63 -18.19
N ASP A 62 -10.79 3.55 -18.96
CA ASP A 62 -11.65 3.25 -20.12
C ASP A 62 -12.43 1.96 -19.83
N PRO A 63 -13.73 2.06 -19.48
CA PRO A 63 -14.55 0.88 -19.18
C PRO A 63 -14.67 -0.10 -20.36
N SER A 64 -14.52 0.37 -21.62
CA SER A 64 -14.60 -0.49 -22.79
C SER A 64 -13.43 -1.47 -22.93
N LYS A 65 -12.32 -1.19 -22.24
CA LYS A 65 -11.09 -2.00 -22.21
C LYS A 65 -10.99 -2.89 -20.98
N LEU A 66 -11.99 -2.89 -20.12
CA LEU A 66 -12.01 -3.71 -18.91
C LEU A 66 -12.31 -5.17 -19.26
N VAL A 67 -11.30 -6.04 -19.13
CA VAL A 67 -11.43 -7.46 -19.47
C VAL A 67 -11.91 -8.26 -18.24
N ASP A 68 -11.24 -8.12 -17.09
CA ASP A 68 -11.57 -8.80 -15.84
C ASP A 68 -11.39 -7.83 -14.67
N PRO A 69 -12.48 -7.46 -13.97
CA PRO A 69 -12.41 -6.55 -12.84
C PRO A 69 -11.89 -7.19 -11.54
N SER A 70 -11.90 -8.52 -11.43
CA SER A 70 -11.80 -9.23 -10.15
C SER A 70 -10.54 -8.92 -9.33
N LEU A 71 -9.39 -8.69 -10.00
CA LEU A 71 -8.12 -8.40 -9.34
C LEU A 71 -7.67 -6.95 -9.48
N ILE A 72 -8.44 -6.10 -10.16
CA ILE A 72 -8.03 -4.73 -10.47
C ILE A 72 -9.01 -3.66 -9.96
N ILE A 73 -10.27 -4.02 -9.66
CA ILE A 73 -11.28 -3.10 -9.12
C ILE A 73 -11.56 -3.46 -7.67
N TYR A 74 -11.11 -2.62 -6.75
CA TYR A 74 -11.25 -2.79 -5.29
C TYR A 74 -11.10 -1.42 -4.60
N ALA A 75 -11.39 -1.35 -3.31
CA ALA A 75 -11.12 -0.17 -2.49
C ALA A 75 -9.76 -0.32 -1.78
N PRO A 76 -8.67 0.26 -2.29
CA PRO A 76 -7.35 0.09 -1.67
C PRO A 76 -7.23 0.78 -0.32
N VAL A 77 -8.05 1.79 -0.04
CA VAL A 77 -8.05 2.50 1.24
C VAL A 77 -9.47 2.61 1.77
N ARG A 78 -9.68 2.15 3.01
CA ARG A 78 -10.92 2.34 3.78
C ARG A 78 -10.60 2.85 5.18
N VAL A 79 -11.53 3.58 5.76
CA VAL A 79 -11.42 4.11 7.13
C VAL A 79 -12.49 3.45 8.00
N LEU A 80 -12.08 2.95 9.16
CA LEU A 80 -12.96 2.38 10.19
C LEU A 80 -12.70 3.12 11.51
N GLY A 81 -13.53 4.11 11.81
CA GLY A 81 -13.34 4.98 12.97
C GLY A 81 -11.97 5.67 12.92
N ASN A 82 -11.11 5.39 13.88
CA ASN A 82 -9.75 5.93 13.99
C ASN A 82 -8.66 5.09 13.28
N ARG A 83 -9.07 4.15 12.43
CA ARG A 83 -8.17 3.25 11.68
C ARG A 83 -8.23 3.54 10.19
N THR A 84 -7.07 3.70 9.57
CA THR A 84 -6.92 3.76 8.12
C THR A 84 -6.32 2.44 7.63
N ILE A 85 -7.06 1.72 6.81
CA ILE A 85 -6.66 0.43 6.22
C ILE A 85 -6.21 0.69 4.78
N VAL A 86 -5.05 0.17 4.39
CA VAL A 86 -4.50 0.30 3.03
C VAL A 86 -4.00 -1.06 2.53
N THR A 87 -4.41 -1.46 1.32
CA THR A 87 -4.01 -2.75 0.73
C THR A 87 -3.88 -2.69 -0.79
N ASN A 88 -3.34 -3.76 -1.38
CA ASN A 88 -3.23 -3.91 -2.83
C ASN A 88 -4.36 -4.73 -3.49
N GLY A 89 -5.44 -5.01 -2.79
CA GLY A 89 -6.52 -5.84 -3.30
C GLY A 89 -7.80 -5.81 -2.46
N ASP A 90 -8.72 -6.70 -2.75
CA ASP A 90 -10.03 -6.83 -2.08
C ASP A 90 -9.96 -7.27 -0.61
N GLN A 91 -8.79 -7.66 -0.13
CA GLN A 91 -8.59 -7.92 1.30
C GLN A 91 -8.78 -6.68 2.19
N THR A 92 -8.87 -5.48 1.62
CA THR A 92 -9.26 -4.27 2.37
C THR A 92 -10.62 -4.47 3.05
N ASP A 93 -11.59 -4.99 2.30
CA ASP A 93 -12.94 -5.26 2.82
C ASP A 93 -12.90 -6.36 3.88
N THR A 94 -12.07 -7.39 3.68
CA THR A 94 -11.88 -8.46 4.66
C THR A 94 -11.34 -7.94 5.99
N ILE A 95 -10.33 -7.04 5.94
CA ILE A 95 -9.77 -6.42 7.13
C ILE A 95 -10.80 -5.50 7.79
N TYR A 96 -11.47 -4.67 7.00
CA TYR A 96 -12.51 -3.77 7.49
C TYR A 96 -13.61 -4.52 8.23
N ASP A 97 -14.22 -5.52 7.59
CA ASP A 97 -15.31 -6.32 8.16
C ASP A 97 -14.87 -7.16 9.37
N GLY A 98 -13.63 -7.63 9.36
CA GLY A 98 -13.06 -8.37 10.50
C GLY A 98 -12.84 -7.45 11.70
N MET A 99 -12.22 -6.30 11.49
CA MET A 99 -11.96 -5.34 12.58
C MET A 99 -13.25 -4.67 13.10
N ASP A 100 -14.26 -4.49 12.26
CA ASP A 100 -15.60 -4.04 12.67
C ASP A 100 -16.31 -5.07 13.60
N LYS A 101 -15.94 -6.34 13.46
CA LYS A 101 -16.35 -7.45 14.34
C LYS A 101 -15.35 -7.75 15.46
N GLU A 102 -14.50 -6.78 15.82
CA GLU A 102 -13.53 -6.86 16.91
C GLU A 102 -12.39 -7.88 16.72
N LEU A 103 -12.20 -8.41 15.51
CA LEU A 103 -11.00 -9.19 15.20
C LEU A 103 -9.77 -8.29 15.09
N THR A 104 -8.61 -8.83 15.43
CA THR A 104 -7.34 -8.13 15.17
C THR A 104 -7.04 -8.07 13.67
N PHE A 105 -6.12 -7.19 13.27
CA PHE A 105 -5.64 -7.10 11.89
C PHE A 105 -5.15 -8.46 11.37
N GLU A 106 -4.33 -9.16 12.15
CA GLU A 106 -3.83 -10.48 11.78
C GLU A 106 -4.94 -11.53 11.69
N GLN A 107 -5.88 -11.54 12.66
CA GLN A 107 -7.02 -12.48 12.65
C GLN A 107 -7.90 -12.27 11.43
N SER A 108 -8.15 -11.02 11.03
CA SER A 108 -8.95 -10.69 9.84
C SER A 108 -8.33 -11.26 8.56
N LEU A 109 -7.01 -11.34 8.47
CA LEU A 109 -6.29 -11.86 7.31
C LEU A 109 -6.16 -13.40 7.27
N ARG A 110 -6.60 -14.13 8.31
CA ARG A 110 -6.44 -15.60 8.37
C ARG A 110 -7.18 -16.36 7.27
N CYS A 111 -8.27 -15.80 6.75
CA CYS A 111 -9.05 -16.39 5.65
C CYS A 111 -8.52 -16.01 4.25
N ARG A 112 -7.44 -15.24 4.15
CA ARG A 112 -6.88 -14.77 2.86
C ARG A 112 -5.53 -15.42 2.60
N GLU A 113 -5.19 -15.53 1.33
CA GLU A 113 -3.89 -15.94 0.83
C GLU A 113 -3.41 -14.92 -0.20
N PHE A 114 -2.31 -15.19 -0.91
CA PHE A 114 -1.87 -14.41 -2.07
C PHE A 114 -2.91 -14.43 -3.20
N GLU A 115 -2.73 -13.62 -4.26
CA GLU A 115 -3.66 -13.59 -5.40
C GLU A 115 -3.52 -14.90 -6.23
N PRO A 116 -4.63 -15.43 -6.78
CA PRO A 116 -4.62 -16.69 -7.54
C PRO A 116 -4.20 -16.47 -9.02
N ASP A 117 -3.21 -15.60 -9.25
CA ASP A 117 -2.75 -15.18 -10.57
C ASP A 117 -1.46 -15.91 -11.00
N ALA A 118 -1.54 -17.23 -11.18
CA ALA A 118 -0.40 -18.01 -11.68
C ALA A 118 0.20 -17.39 -12.95
N PRO A 119 1.54 -17.41 -13.12
CA PRO A 119 2.57 -18.01 -12.26
C PRO A 119 3.09 -17.05 -11.18
N ASN A 120 2.60 -15.80 -11.08
CA ASN A 120 3.15 -14.79 -10.19
C ASN A 120 2.75 -15.00 -8.72
N TYR A 121 1.51 -15.50 -8.50
CA TYR A 121 0.94 -15.60 -7.16
C TYR A 121 1.19 -14.31 -6.36
N THR A 122 0.70 -13.20 -6.92
CA THR A 122 0.96 -11.84 -6.43
C THR A 122 0.74 -11.74 -4.93
N PRO A 123 1.75 -11.30 -4.16
CA PRO A 123 1.59 -11.11 -2.73
C PRO A 123 0.48 -10.12 -2.40
N ARG A 124 -0.31 -10.43 -1.36
CA ARG A 124 -1.21 -9.46 -0.75
C ARG A 124 -0.46 -8.69 0.32
N ILE A 125 -0.26 -7.40 0.10
CA ILE A 125 0.32 -6.49 1.08
C ILE A 125 -0.78 -5.63 1.71
N SER A 126 -0.69 -5.41 3.00
CA SER A 126 -1.69 -4.68 3.76
C SER A 126 -1.02 -3.83 4.85
N GLY A 127 -1.64 -2.71 5.18
CA GLY A 127 -1.27 -1.88 6.31
C GLY A 127 -2.51 -1.40 7.05
N VAL A 128 -2.39 -1.20 8.35
CA VAL A 128 -3.38 -0.53 9.18
C VAL A 128 -2.69 0.49 10.06
N MET A 129 -3.18 1.72 10.05
CA MET A 129 -2.77 2.81 10.92
C MET A 129 -3.85 3.00 11.98
N HIS A 130 -3.45 3.23 13.22
CA HIS A 130 -4.34 3.50 14.32
C HIS A 130 -3.91 4.80 15.01
N ILE A 131 -4.82 5.77 15.11
CA ILE A 131 -4.58 7.06 15.75
C ILE A 131 -5.66 7.28 16.80
N GLU A 132 -5.29 7.29 18.06
CA GLU A 132 -6.23 7.49 19.16
C GLU A 132 -5.61 8.33 20.29
N ALA A 133 -6.31 9.37 20.69
CA ALA A 133 -5.92 10.24 21.81
C ALA A 133 -4.46 10.76 21.72
N GLY A 134 -4.00 11.12 20.51
CA GLY A 134 -2.64 11.60 20.28
C GLY A 134 -1.57 10.50 20.23
N LYS A 135 -1.97 9.23 20.30
CA LYS A 135 -1.09 8.07 20.08
C LYS A 135 -1.22 7.58 18.64
N TYR A 136 -0.14 7.08 18.13
CA TYR A 136 -0.05 6.54 16.78
C TYR A 136 0.77 5.25 16.76
N ASP A 137 0.18 4.23 16.21
CA ASP A 137 0.82 2.95 15.88
C ASP A 137 0.35 2.44 14.52
N TYR A 138 1.04 1.48 13.96
CA TYR A 138 0.62 0.81 12.74
C TYR A 138 1.15 -0.61 12.63
N ALA A 139 0.50 -1.40 11.79
CA ALA A 139 0.95 -2.73 11.42
C ALA A 139 0.96 -2.89 9.89
N MET A 140 1.86 -3.72 9.39
CA MET A 140 1.96 -4.11 7.98
C MET A 140 1.96 -5.62 7.88
N SER A 141 1.43 -6.16 6.78
CA SER A 141 1.38 -7.59 6.53
C SER A 141 1.67 -7.93 5.07
N ILE A 142 2.23 -9.10 4.85
CA ILE A 142 2.36 -9.72 3.54
C ILE A 142 1.94 -11.19 3.61
N LEU A 143 1.07 -11.58 2.66
CA LEU A 143 0.68 -12.97 2.38
C LEU A 143 1.27 -13.34 1.03
N LYS A 144 2.15 -14.33 0.98
CA LYS A 144 2.83 -14.70 -0.26
C LYS A 144 3.02 -16.21 -0.39
N SER A 145 3.15 -16.70 -1.61
CA SER A 145 3.52 -18.09 -1.89
C SER A 145 4.93 -18.40 -1.36
N ASN A 146 5.19 -19.65 -1.10
CA ASN A 146 6.53 -20.11 -0.74
C ASN A 146 7.40 -20.28 -1.99
N ASN A 147 8.05 -19.20 -2.44
CA ASN A 147 8.89 -19.20 -3.64
C ASN A 147 8.16 -19.68 -4.92
N GLY A 148 6.89 -19.28 -5.08
CA GLY A 148 6.06 -19.68 -6.21
C GLY A 148 5.32 -21.01 -6.03
N ASP A 149 5.51 -21.71 -4.91
CA ASP A 149 4.72 -22.90 -4.55
C ASP A 149 3.35 -22.45 -4.00
N PRO A 150 2.24 -22.72 -4.73
CA PRO A 150 0.90 -22.31 -4.30
C PRO A 150 0.33 -23.16 -3.16
N SER A 151 0.95 -24.28 -2.81
CA SER A 151 0.47 -25.15 -1.73
C SER A 151 0.73 -24.58 -0.33
N CYS A 152 1.57 -23.51 -0.24
CA CYS A 152 1.95 -22.90 1.03
C CYS A 152 1.83 -21.38 0.97
N CYS A 153 1.07 -20.80 1.88
CA CYS A 153 0.99 -19.36 2.09
C CYS A 153 1.82 -18.94 3.30
N ASN A 154 2.91 -18.23 3.04
CA ASN A 154 3.70 -17.57 4.09
C ASN A 154 3.01 -16.29 4.53
N ARG A 155 2.86 -16.10 5.85
CA ARG A 155 2.14 -14.97 6.48
C ARG A 155 3.07 -14.25 7.43
N TYR A 156 3.30 -12.97 7.17
CA TYR A 156 4.13 -12.13 8.04
C TYR A 156 3.34 -10.90 8.44
N THR A 157 3.42 -10.54 9.72
CA THR A 157 2.88 -9.30 10.27
C THR A 157 3.98 -8.59 11.05
N PHE A 158 4.12 -7.30 10.80
CA PHE A 158 5.11 -6.40 11.41
C PHE A 158 4.35 -5.30 12.13
N THR A 159 4.64 -5.07 13.40
CA THR A 159 3.98 -4.05 14.21
C THR A 159 4.98 -3.00 14.66
N TYR A 160 4.55 -1.74 14.65
CA TYR A 160 5.38 -0.58 14.94
C TYR A 160 4.68 0.30 15.98
N ASP A 161 5.07 0.11 17.24
CA ASP A 161 4.58 0.90 18.36
C ASP A 161 5.42 2.18 18.50
N ASN A 162 4.76 3.32 18.69
CA ASN A 162 5.42 4.63 18.85
C ASN A 162 6.42 4.96 17.72
N PRO A 163 5.98 5.04 16.45
CA PRO A 163 6.86 5.28 15.31
C PRO A 163 7.75 6.50 15.49
N VAL A 164 9.00 6.37 15.04
CA VAL A 164 10.02 7.42 15.14
C VAL A 164 9.74 8.53 14.12
N ALA A 165 9.92 9.79 14.54
CA ALA A 165 9.74 10.94 13.66
C ALA A 165 10.75 10.92 12.50
N GLY A 166 10.27 11.17 11.29
CA GLY A 166 11.05 11.15 10.05
C GLY A 166 11.24 9.77 9.43
N GLU A 167 10.76 8.71 10.11
CA GLU A 167 10.89 7.32 9.65
C GLU A 167 9.56 6.75 9.16
N GLY A 168 9.65 5.86 8.18
CA GLY A 168 8.56 5.05 7.70
C GLY A 168 9.03 3.68 7.26
N HIS A 169 8.07 2.80 6.96
CA HIS A 169 8.33 1.46 6.47
C HIS A 169 7.66 1.26 5.12
N PHE A 170 8.42 0.72 4.18
CA PHE A 170 8.01 0.47 2.80
C PHE A 170 7.94 -1.03 2.52
N ILE A 171 6.74 -1.50 2.17
CA ILE A 171 6.49 -2.86 1.69
C ILE A 171 5.93 -2.82 0.27
N HIS A 172 6.32 -3.78 -0.56
CA HIS A 172 5.86 -3.84 -1.94
C HIS A 172 5.66 -5.29 -2.40
N THR A 173 4.97 -5.50 -3.53
CA THR A 173 4.58 -6.85 -3.93
C THR A 173 5.74 -7.64 -4.53
N TYR A 174 6.60 -7.02 -5.36
CA TYR A 174 7.64 -7.72 -6.09
C TYR A 174 9.03 -7.18 -5.78
N LYS A 175 9.98 -8.08 -5.56
CA LYS A 175 11.39 -7.76 -5.31
C LYS A 175 12.01 -6.92 -6.43
N CYS A 176 11.68 -7.26 -7.67
CA CYS A 176 12.12 -6.58 -8.89
C CYS A 176 11.22 -6.99 -10.07
N ASP A 177 11.51 -6.47 -11.25
CA ASP A 177 10.92 -6.97 -12.49
C ASP A 177 11.41 -8.39 -12.80
N GLY A 178 10.59 -9.17 -13.52
CA GLY A 178 10.89 -10.57 -13.86
C GLY A 178 9.74 -11.30 -14.56
N ASN A 179 9.97 -12.56 -14.90
CA ASN A 179 8.96 -13.47 -15.46
C ASN A 179 9.28 -14.93 -15.04
N PRO A 180 8.56 -15.52 -14.05
CA PRO A 180 7.55 -14.86 -13.22
C PRO A 180 8.13 -13.74 -12.34
N LEU A 181 7.25 -12.87 -11.82
CA LEU A 181 7.64 -11.79 -10.91
C LEU A 181 8.04 -12.35 -9.54
N PRO A 182 9.28 -12.12 -9.06
CA PRO A 182 9.69 -12.60 -7.74
C PRO A 182 9.01 -11.79 -6.63
N SER A 183 8.45 -12.49 -5.63
CA SER A 183 7.82 -11.86 -4.47
C SER A 183 8.82 -11.04 -3.64
N PHE A 184 8.33 -10.00 -2.97
CA PHE A 184 9.09 -9.26 -1.95
C PHE A 184 9.66 -10.19 -0.88
N GLU A 185 10.87 -9.91 -0.41
CA GLU A 185 11.58 -10.68 0.62
C GLU A 185 12.05 -9.77 1.75
N GLY A 186 12.10 -10.34 2.95
CA GLY A 186 12.55 -9.66 4.15
C GLY A 186 11.43 -8.90 4.87
N GLU A 187 11.84 -8.00 5.75
CA GLU A 187 10.98 -7.08 6.48
C GLU A 187 10.74 -5.79 5.67
N PRO A 188 9.68 -5.02 5.97
CA PRO A 188 9.47 -3.71 5.35
C PRO A 188 10.70 -2.82 5.50
N LYS A 189 11.10 -2.17 4.41
CA LYS A 189 12.31 -1.34 4.37
C LYS A 189 12.13 -0.06 5.15
N LEU A 190 13.06 0.27 6.05
CA LEU A 190 13.09 1.54 6.75
C LEU A 190 13.44 2.68 5.77
N VAL A 191 12.55 3.66 5.62
CA VAL A 191 12.67 4.76 4.64
C VAL A 191 12.38 6.12 5.27
N ASN A 192 12.88 7.19 4.63
CA ASN A 192 12.60 8.55 5.05
C ASN A 192 11.18 9.00 4.69
N ILE A 193 10.59 9.81 5.56
CA ILE A 193 9.34 10.56 5.34
C ILE A 193 9.67 12.05 5.29
N LEU A 194 8.91 12.83 4.50
CA LEU A 194 9.03 14.31 4.46
C LEU A 194 7.87 14.97 5.20
N ASP A 195 8.08 16.22 5.69
CA ASP A 195 7.04 16.99 6.38
C ASP A 195 5.96 17.50 5.42
N ASP A 196 6.38 17.95 4.23
CA ASP A 196 5.49 18.54 3.24
C ASP A 196 4.88 17.47 2.33
N MET A 197 3.56 17.37 2.32
CA MET A 197 2.81 16.36 1.55
C MET A 197 2.96 16.55 0.05
N ASP A 198 3.02 17.80 -0.43
CA ASP A 198 3.11 18.10 -1.86
C ASP A 198 4.47 17.65 -2.39
N THR A 199 5.53 18.07 -1.72
CA THR A 199 6.92 17.68 -2.03
C THR A 199 7.08 16.15 -1.97
N TYR A 200 6.50 15.49 -0.97
CA TYR A 200 6.59 14.04 -0.83
C TYR A 200 5.83 13.30 -1.94
N THR A 201 4.64 13.79 -2.29
CA THR A 201 3.85 13.24 -3.40
C THR A 201 4.59 13.35 -4.73
N GLU A 202 5.17 14.51 -5.02
CA GLU A 202 5.96 14.74 -6.23
C GLU A 202 7.22 13.87 -6.27
N LEU A 203 7.93 13.76 -5.15
CA LEU A 203 9.10 12.90 -5.03
C LEU A 203 8.73 11.44 -5.33
N LEU A 204 7.70 10.91 -4.69
CA LEU A 204 7.25 9.53 -4.92
C LEU A 204 6.84 9.31 -6.37
N TRP A 205 6.00 10.20 -6.91
CA TRP A 205 5.49 10.07 -8.29
C TRP A 205 6.59 10.11 -9.34
N ASN A 206 7.56 11.02 -9.17
CA ASN A 206 8.67 11.19 -10.11
C ASN A 206 9.73 10.08 -9.98
N SER A 207 9.78 9.39 -8.85
CA SER A 207 10.71 8.26 -8.61
C SER A 207 10.19 6.93 -9.14
N LEU A 208 8.89 6.79 -9.36
CA LEU A 208 8.33 5.60 -9.98
C LEU A 208 8.69 5.53 -11.46
N ASN A 209 8.97 4.31 -11.95
CA ASN A 209 9.26 4.07 -13.37
C ASN A 209 8.15 4.63 -14.25
N GLU A 210 8.52 5.51 -15.20
CA GLU A 210 7.58 6.29 -16.01
C GLU A 210 6.63 5.42 -16.84
N GLU A 211 7.10 4.32 -17.40
CA GLU A 211 6.27 3.46 -18.23
C GLU A 211 5.25 2.65 -17.43
N ASN A 212 5.62 2.27 -16.20
CA ASN A 212 4.85 1.33 -15.40
C ASN A 212 3.95 2.00 -14.35
N LYS A 213 4.23 3.24 -13.92
CA LYS A 213 3.40 3.94 -12.94
C LYS A 213 1.98 4.15 -13.44
N VAL A 214 0.99 4.00 -12.57
CA VAL A 214 -0.44 4.10 -12.90
C VAL A 214 -1.13 5.12 -12.01
N SER A 215 -1.10 4.95 -10.69
CA SER A 215 -1.72 5.87 -9.73
C SER A 215 -0.97 5.88 -8.41
N LEU A 216 -1.03 7.02 -7.72
CA LEU A 216 -0.47 7.25 -6.40
C LEU A 216 -1.52 7.93 -5.51
N PHE A 217 -1.64 7.44 -4.28
CA PHE A 217 -2.40 8.04 -3.19
C PHE A 217 -1.43 8.39 -2.07
N VAL A 218 -1.57 9.59 -1.48
CA VAL A 218 -0.82 10.03 -0.30
C VAL A 218 -1.80 10.67 0.69
N ARG A 219 -1.68 10.32 1.96
CA ARG A 219 -2.47 10.91 3.04
C ARG A 219 -1.60 11.26 4.23
N TYR A 220 -1.78 12.47 4.75
CA TYR A 220 -1.22 12.96 5.99
C TYR A 220 -2.33 13.16 7.00
N ILE A 221 -2.19 12.60 8.20
CA ILE A 221 -3.20 12.64 9.27
C ILE A 221 -2.56 13.30 10.49
N ASP A 222 -3.13 14.38 10.97
CA ASP A 222 -2.72 15.01 12.22
C ASP A 222 -2.98 14.07 13.39
N ILE A 223 -1.94 13.72 14.14
CA ILE A 223 -2.01 12.71 15.21
C ILE A 223 -2.83 13.22 16.41
N ALA A 224 -2.84 14.54 16.64
CA ALA A 224 -3.55 15.12 17.76
C ALA A 224 -5.06 15.25 17.50
N THR A 225 -5.46 15.57 16.27
CA THR A 225 -6.85 15.88 15.91
C THR A 225 -7.54 14.79 15.08
N GLY A 226 -6.79 13.93 14.41
CA GLY A 226 -7.30 12.95 13.45
C GLY A 226 -7.72 13.56 12.11
N THR A 227 -7.58 14.87 11.91
CA THR A 227 -7.87 15.52 10.63
C THR A 227 -6.84 15.12 9.59
N TYR A 228 -7.25 15.00 8.32
CA TYR A 228 -6.36 14.54 7.27
C TYR A 228 -6.47 15.34 5.98
N GLU A 229 -5.38 15.30 5.24
CA GLU A 229 -5.28 15.80 3.87
C GLU A 229 -4.91 14.63 2.95
N THR A 230 -5.44 14.63 1.72
CA THR A 230 -5.23 13.54 0.76
C THR A 230 -4.87 14.10 -0.60
N LYS A 231 -3.88 13.47 -1.27
CA LYS A 231 -3.58 13.69 -2.68
C LYS A 231 -3.69 12.40 -3.48
N ILE A 232 -4.22 12.52 -4.69
CA ILE A 232 -4.30 11.45 -5.67
C ILE A 232 -3.63 11.95 -6.95
N VAL A 233 -2.74 11.15 -7.51
CA VAL A 233 -2.11 11.38 -8.81
C VAL A 233 -2.41 10.17 -9.69
N ASN A 234 -2.99 10.41 -10.86
CA ASN A 234 -3.27 9.40 -11.86
C ASN A 234 -2.49 9.71 -13.14
N LYS A 235 -1.91 8.70 -13.78
CA LYS A 235 -1.29 8.84 -15.08
C LYS A 235 -2.33 9.08 -16.18
N ASN A 236 -3.42 8.35 -16.10
CA ASN A 236 -4.57 8.52 -16.96
C ASN A 236 -5.51 9.57 -16.34
N GLN A 237 -5.90 10.60 -17.13
CA GLN A 237 -6.81 11.68 -16.72
C GLN A 237 -7.88 11.89 -17.81
#